data_f105796587f8b42704a740c893807784
#
_entry.id   f105796587f8b42704a740c893807784
#
_cell.length_a   1.000
_cell.length_b   1.000
_cell.length_c   1.000
_cell.angle_alpha   90.00
_cell.angle_beta   90.00
_cell.angle_gamma   90.00
#
_symmetry.space_group_name_H-M   'P 1'
#
loop_
_entity.id
_entity.type
_entity.pdbx_description
1 polymer ?
#
loop_
_entity_poly.entity_id
_entity_poly.type
_entity_poly.pdbx_seq_one_letter_code
_entity_poly.pdbx_strand_id
1 'polypeptide(L)'
;NKKLSIYLIWAFALAWILQVTASILYLNGNSMAYTIILSVSMFAPLVAVLLSKVGLKEMSWKIRIKGNIPYILGAWFVPPLLGIAGAALYFLIFPQAFDTDFSFLLSQIGEEGMAQLEATGMSPSAYIIVSSLASLTWAPWFNMLFAVGEEAGWRGAMYPILKERFGKAKGRIIGGIIWGVW
;
A
#
# COMPACT_ATOMS: atom_id res chain seq x y z
N ASN A 1 16.40 -21.73 -8.64
CA ASN A 1 15.71 -21.36 -9.88
C ASN A 1 16.27 -20.01 -10.35
N LYS A 2 17.09 -20.05 -11.43
CA LYS A 2 17.82 -18.87 -11.93
C LYS A 2 16.87 -17.68 -12.19
N LYS A 3 15.66 -17.94 -12.71
CA LYS A 3 14.65 -16.89 -12.97
C LYS A 3 14.16 -16.21 -11.70
N LEU A 4 13.93 -16.97 -10.60
CA LEU A 4 13.51 -16.39 -9.33
C LEU A 4 14.60 -15.49 -8.75
N SER A 5 15.87 -15.92 -8.81
CA SER A 5 16.98 -15.08 -8.32
C SER A 5 17.12 -13.78 -9.13
N ILE A 6 17.00 -13.85 -10.46
CA ILE A 6 17.02 -12.66 -11.32
C ILE A 6 15.84 -11.74 -10.99
N TYR A 7 14.64 -12.30 -10.81
CA TYR A 7 13.45 -11.56 -10.39
C TYR A 7 13.69 -10.81 -9.07
N LEU A 8 14.18 -11.51 -8.05
CA LEU A 8 14.42 -10.88 -6.74
C LEU A 8 15.48 -9.78 -6.83
N ILE A 9 16.58 -10.00 -7.56
CA ILE A 9 17.61 -8.96 -7.75
C ILE A 9 16.99 -7.70 -8.36
N TRP A 10 16.20 -7.82 -9.43
CA TRP A 10 15.57 -6.66 -10.05
C TRP A 10 14.51 -6.02 -9.17
N ALA A 11 13.68 -6.80 -8.48
CA ALA A 11 12.64 -6.27 -7.60
C ALA A 11 13.23 -5.43 -6.47
N PHE A 12 14.29 -5.92 -5.82
CA PHE A 12 14.98 -5.20 -4.75
C PHE A 12 15.79 -4.01 -5.27
N ALA A 13 16.58 -4.20 -6.33
CA ALA A 13 17.42 -3.14 -6.86
C ALA A 13 16.59 -1.94 -7.33
N LEU A 14 15.51 -2.18 -8.08
CA LEU A 14 14.64 -1.10 -8.56
C LEU A 14 13.94 -0.38 -7.40
N ALA A 15 13.39 -1.14 -6.45
CA ALA A 15 12.72 -0.54 -5.30
C ALA A 15 13.69 0.29 -4.45
N TRP A 16 14.84 -0.26 -4.10
CA TRP A 16 15.79 0.44 -3.23
C TRP A 16 16.38 1.68 -3.90
N ILE A 17 16.68 1.64 -5.22
CA ILE A 17 17.10 2.84 -5.96
C ILE A 17 16.03 3.93 -5.86
N LEU A 18 14.76 3.57 -6.11
CA LEU A 18 13.66 4.53 -6.05
C LEU A 18 13.43 5.05 -4.62
N GLN A 19 13.44 4.17 -3.61
CA GLN A 19 13.21 4.53 -2.21
C GLN A 19 14.34 5.42 -1.67
N VAL A 20 15.61 5.12 -1.99
CA VAL A 20 16.73 5.98 -1.61
C VAL A 20 16.63 7.34 -2.29
N THR A 21 16.28 7.37 -3.58
CA THR A 21 16.07 8.64 -4.31
C THR A 21 14.93 9.44 -3.69
N ALA A 22 13.81 8.79 -3.35
CA ALA A 22 12.68 9.41 -2.67
C ALA A 22 13.12 10.02 -1.32
N SER A 23 13.87 9.26 -0.52
CA SER A 23 14.37 9.72 0.77
C SER A 23 15.28 10.95 0.66
N ILE A 24 16.16 11.00 -0.34
CA ILE A 24 17.01 12.17 -0.61
C ILE A 24 16.14 13.39 -0.97
N LEU A 25 15.12 13.21 -1.80
CA LEU A 25 14.22 14.29 -2.18
C LEU A 25 13.41 14.81 -1.00
N TYR A 26 12.96 13.92 -0.12
CA TYR A 26 12.27 14.31 1.12
C TYR A 26 13.17 15.15 2.02
N LEU A 27 14.42 14.74 2.22
CA LEU A 27 15.40 15.50 3.00
C LEU A 27 15.72 16.88 2.41
N ASN A 28 15.54 17.06 1.09
CA ASN A 28 15.68 18.33 0.40
C ASN A 28 14.36 19.14 0.34
N GLY A 29 13.35 18.77 1.11
CA GLY A 29 12.07 19.49 1.22
C GLY A 29 11.08 19.23 0.06
N ASN A 30 11.33 18.25 -0.81
CA ASN A 30 10.42 17.93 -1.92
C ASN A 30 9.51 16.75 -1.58
N SER A 31 8.52 16.99 -0.73
CA SER A 31 7.54 15.99 -0.27
C SER A 31 6.68 15.42 -1.40
N MET A 32 6.34 16.23 -2.41
CA MET A 32 5.57 15.78 -3.57
C MET A 32 6.35 14.74 -4.40
N ALA A 33 7.60 15.03 -4.74
CA ALA A 33 8.43 14.10 -5.51
C ALA A 33 8.69 12.80 -4.72
N TYR A 34 8.91 12.89 -3.41
CA TYR A 34 8.98 11.73 -2.52
C TYR A 34 7.77 10.83 -2.66
N THR A 35 6.56 11.37 -2.51
CA THR A 35 5.31 10.60 -2.59
C THR A 35 5.12 9.94 -3.95
N ILE A 36 5.41 10.67 -5.03
CA ILE A 36 5.29 10.15 -6.40
C ILE A 36 6.26 8.98 -6.61
N ILE A 37 7.53 9.14 -6.24
CA ILE A 37 8.55 8.10 -6.46
C ILE A 37 8.28 6.86 -5.59
N LEU A 38 7.83 7.04 -4.34
CA LEU A 38 7.40 5.92 -3.51
C LEU A 38 6.22 5.16 -4.14
N SER A 39 5.24 5.87 -4.66
CA SER A 39 4.10 5.25 -5.34
C SER A 39 4.55 4.47 -6.59
N VAL A 40 5.46 5.04 -7.37
CA VAL A 40 6.04 4.38 -8.55
C VAL A 40 6.86 3.14 -8.16
N SER A 41 7.52 3.14 -7.00
CA SER A 41 8.31 1.99 -6.54
C SER A 41 7.47 0.72 -6.35
N MET A 42 6.17 0.85 -6.11
CA MET A 42 5.24 -0.30 -6.02
C MET A 42 5.14 -1.08 -7.35
N PHE A 43 5.55 -0.51 -8.48
CA PHE A 43 5.63 -1.23 -9.76
C PHE A 43 6.95 -2.01 -9.94
N ALA A 44 7.93 -1.84 -9.06
CA ALA A 44 9.21 -2.55 -9.17
C ALA A 44 9.08 -4.07 -9.28
N PRO A 45 8.19 -4.75 -8.51
CA PRO A 45 7.97 -6.19 -8.67
C PRO A 45 7.39 -6.58 -10.04
N LEU A 46 6.48 -5.80 -10.61
CA LEU A 46 5.96 -6.03 -11.96
C LEU A 46 7.05 -5.86 -13.02
N VAL A 47 7.84 -4.80 -12.94
CA VAL A 47 8.97 -4.56 -13.85
C VAL A 47 9.98 -5.69 -13.74
N ALA A 48 10.28 -6.17 -12.54
CA ALA A 48 11.16 -7.30 -12.30
C ALA A 48 10.65 -8.60 -12.96
N VAL A 49 9.32 -8.83 -13.01
CA VAL A 49 8.75 -9.95 -13.77
C VAL A 49 9.10 -9.85 -15.25
N LEU A 50 8.94 -8.68 -15.84
CA LEU A 50 9.25 -8.45 -17.25
C LEU A 50 10.72 -8.67 -17.55
N LEU A 51 11.62 -8.11 -16.71
CA LEU A 51 13.07 -8.21 -16.89
C LEU A 51 13.61 -9.63 -16.65
N SER A 52 13.03 -10.37 -15.72
CA SER A 52 13.45 -11.75 -15.41
C SER A 52 12.89 -12.79 -16.34
N LYS A 53 11.95 -12.41 -17.22
CA LYS A 53 11.21 -13.33 -18.11
C LYS A 53 10.54 -14.48 -17.31
N VAL A 54 10.18 -14.22 -16.06
CA VAL A 54 9.23 -15.05 -15.33
C VAL A 54 7.90 -14.89 -16.03
N GLY A 55 7.37 -15.97 -16.61
CA GLY A 55 6.32 -15.88 -17.62
C GLY A 55 5.05 -15.19 -17.12
N LEU A 56 4.66 -14.12 -17.80
CA LEU A 56 3.35 -13.47 -17.64
C LEU A 56 2.19 -14.45 -17.86
N LYS A 57 2.40 -15.53 -18.63
CA LYS A 57 1.42 -16.60 -18.87
C LYS A 57 1.10 -17.42 -17.62
N GLU A 58 2.02 -17.49 -16.68
CA GLU A 58 1.87 -18.19 -15.39
C GLU A 58 1.11 -17.36 -14.37
N MET A 59 0.94 -16.07 -14.62
CA MET A 59 0.14 -15.16 -13.82
C MET A 59 -1.35 -15.42 -14.11
N SER A 60 -1.99 -16.26 -13.31
CA SER A 60 -3.43 -16.57 -13.41
C SER A 60 -4.32 -15.41 -12.95
N TRP A 61 -4.13 -14.25 -13.52
CA TRP A 61 -4.90 -13.06 -13.19
C TRP A 61 -6.14 -12.97 -14.08
N LYS A 62 -7.21 -13.57 -13.58
CA LYS A 62 -8.54 -13.41 -14.17
C LYS A 62 -9.41 -12.64 -13.20
N ILE A 63 -9.83 -11.45 -13.58
CA ILE A 63 -10.83 -10.70 -12.81
C ILE A 63 -12.15 -11.46 -12.90
N ARG A 64 -12.63 -11.95 -11.76
CA ARG A 64 -13.89 -12.68 -11.63
C ARG A 64 -14.80 -11.93 -10.68
N ILE A 65 -15.62 -11.03 -11.19
CA ILE A 65 -16.57 -10.25 -10.39
C ILE A 65 -17.82 -11.09 -10.09
N LYS A 66 -18.35 -11.77 -11.11
CA LYS A 66 -19.56 -12.59 -10.97
C LYS A 66 -19.32 -13.74 -9.97
N GLY A 67 -20.15 -13.81 -8.94
CA GLY A 67 -20.04 -14.80 -7.86
C GLY A 67 -19.08 -14.42 -6.72
N ASN A 68 -18.30 -13.33 -6.86
CA ASN A 68 -17.34 -12.88 -5.84
C ASN A 68 -17.72 -11.53 -5.19
N ILE A 69 -18.89 -10.99 -5.50
CA ILE A 69 -19.35 -9.70 -4.96
C ILE A 69 -19.27 -9.64 -3.42
N PRO A 70 -19.71 -10.65 -2.65
CA PRO A 70 -19.60 -10.60 -1.19
C PRO A 70 -18.16 -10.49 -0.69
N TYR A 71 -17.20 -11.15 -1.36
CA TYR A 71 -15.78 -11.06 -1.01
C TYR A 71 -15.20 -9.69 -1.35
N ILE A 72 -15.62 -9.09 -2.46
CA ILE A 72 -15.20 -7.74 -2.86
C ILE A 72 -15.72 -6.71 -1.85
N LEU A 73 -17.00 -6.79 -1.49
CA LEU A 73 -17.59 -5.92 -0.46
C LEU A 73 -16.94 -6.15 0.90
N GLY A 74 -16.68 -7.40 1.29
CA GLY A 74 -15.97 -7.72 2.51
C GLY A 74 -14.56 -7.11 2.53
N ALA A 75 -13.79 -7.27 1.46
CA ALA A 75 -12.46 -6.67 1.33
C ALA A 75 -12.48 -5.13 1.35
N TRP A 76 -13.56 -4.53 0.89
CA TRP A 76 -13.73 -3.08 0.86
C TRP A 76 -14.10 -2.49 2.22
N PHE A 77 -15.06 -3.09 2.92
CA PHE A 77 -15.65 -2.51 4.12
C PHE A 77 -15.13 -3.10 5.43
N VAL A 78 -14.69 -4.36 5.46
CA VAL A 78 -14.25 -4.99 6.72
C VAL A 78 -12.99 -4.32 7.30
N PRO A 79 -11.93 -4.00 6.53
CA PRO A 79 -10.76 -3.35 7.09
C PRO A 79 -11.05 -1.99 7.75
N PRO A 80 -11.79 -1.04 7.11
CA PRO A 80 -12.15 0.21 7.76
C PRO A 80 -13.03 0.01 9.00
N LEU A 81 -13.98 -0.93 8.97
CA LEU A 81 -14.82 -1.23 10.16
C LEU A 81 -13.98 -1.77 11.33
N LEU A 82 -13.02 -2.66 11.04
CA LEU A 82 -12.07 -3.13 12.06
C LEU A 82 -11.19 -1.99 12.59
N GLY A 83 -10.76 -1.07 11.73
CA GLY A 83 -10.01 0.13 12.13
C GLY A 83 -10.83 1.01 13.07
N ILE A 84 -12.09 1.29 12.73
CA ILE A 84 -13.01 2.07 13.58
C ILE A 84 -13.24 1.36 14.92
N ALA A 85 -13.50 0.04 14.90
CA ALA A 85 -13.71 -0.73 16.12
C ALA A 85 -12.45 -0.75 17.01
N GLY A 86 -11.27 -0.88 16.41
CA GLY A 86 -9.99 -0.81 17.11
C GLY A 86 -9.74 0.57 17.74
N ALA A 87 -10.01 1.65 17.01
CA ALA A 87 -9.89 3.01 17.52
C ALA A 87 -10.90 3.26 18.66
N ALA A 88 -12.15 2.83 18.50
CA ALA A 88 -13.16 2.95 19.56
C ALA A 88 -12.73 2.20 20.83
N LEU A 89 -12.24 0.97 20.69
CA LEU A 89 -11.73 0.20 21.82
C LEU A 89 -10.52 0.88 22.49
N TYR A 90 -9.60 1.41 21.69
CA TYR A 90 -8.43 2.13 22.20
C TYR A 90 -8.85 3.34 23.05
N PHE A 91 -9.75 4.19 22.54
CA PHE A 91 -10.21 5.38 23.27
C PHE A 91 -11.14 5.05 24.46
N LEU A 92 -11.80 3.89 24.47
CA LEU A 92 -12.51 3.40 25.65
C LEU A 92 -11.53 3.02 26.78
N ILE A 93 -10.39 2.44 26.43
CA ILE A 93 -9.34 2.06 27.40
C ILE A 93 -8.50 3.29 27.83
N PHE A 94 -8.23 4.19 26.89
CA PHE A 94 -7.38 5.38 27.07
C PHE A 94 -8.13 6.67 26.71
N PRO A 95 -9.17 7.07 27.48
CA PRO A 95 -9.98 8.25 27.14
C PRO A 95 -9.17 9.54 27.01
N GLN A 96 -8.08 9.65 27.77
CA GLN A 96 -7.17 10.81 27.76
C GLN A 96 -6.38 10.96 26.45
N ALA A 97 -6.34 9.92 25.63
CA ALA A 97 -5.68 9.97 24.30
C ALA A 97 -6.62 10.49 23.20
N PHE A 98 -7.92 10.71 23.52
CA PHE A 98 -8.86 11.24 22.54
C PHE A 98 -8.62 12.74 22.36
N ASP A 99 -8.21 13.12 21.16
CA ASP A 99 -7.86 14.50 20.79
C ASP A 99 -9.13 15.28 20.40
N THR A 100 -9.61 16.12 21.32
CA THR A 100 -10.81 16.95 21.13
C THR A 100 -10.58 18.27 20.41
N ASP A 101 -9.34 18.78 20.43
CA ASP A 101 -8.90 20.05 19.84
C ASP A 101 -8.18 19.86 18.52
N PHE A 102 -8.12 18.64 17.99
CA PHE A 102 -7.48 18.29 16.73
C PHE A 102 -5.98 18.62 16.65
N SER A 103 -5.32 18.79 17.78
CA SER A 103 -3.89 19.13 17.84
C SER A 103 -3.01 18.08 17.17
N PHE A 104 -3.33 16.80 17.37
CA PHE A 104 -2.65 15.71 16.70
C PHE A 104 -2.86 15.75 15.19
N LEU A 105 -4.11 15.91 14.72
CA LEU A 105 -4.40 16.04 13.29
C LEU A 105 -3.61 17.19 12.66
N LEU A 106 -3.65 18.37 13.28
CA LEU A 106 -2.97 19.56 12.78
C LEU A 106 -1.45 19.33 12.71
N SER A 107 -0.86 18.64 13.69
CA SER A 107 0.55 18.26 13.64
C SER A 107 0.88 17.29 12.50
N GLN A 108 -0.05 16.40 12.13
CA GLN A 108 0.17 15.41 11.07
C GLN A 108 0.03 15.99 9.66
N ILE A 109 -0.89 16.91 9.44
CA ILE A 109 -1.06 17.54 8.12
C ILE A 109 0.03 18.57 7.81
N GLY A 110 0.74 19.06 8.83
CA GLY A 110 1.83 20.01 8.69
C GLY A 110 1.41 21.38 8.15
N GLU A 111 2.39 22.23 7.84
CA GLU A 111 2.15 23.61 7.38
C GLU A 111 1.39 23.66 6.05
N GLU A 112 1.69 22.79 5.11
CA GLU A 112 1.00 22.73 3.80
C GLU A 112 -0.48 22.36 3.97
N GLY A 113 -0.80 21.37 4.81
CA GLY A 113 -2.17 20.99 5.10
C GLY A 113 -2.95 22.07 5.85
N MET A 114 -2.30 22.77 6.78
CA MET A 114 -2.90 23.89 7.49
C MET A 114 -3.21 25.05 6.53
N ALA A 115 -2.28 25.41 5.66
CA ALA A 115 -2.51 26.45 4.64
C ALA A 115 -3.67 26.07 3.71
N GLN A 116 -3.82 24.78 3.37
CA GLN A 116 -4.95 24.31 2.57
C GLN A 116 -6.28 24.39 3.33
N LEU A 117 -6.31 24.07 4.62
CA LEU A 117 -7.52 24.23 5.44
C LEU A 117 -7.93 25.70 5.51
N GLU A 118 -6.99 26.61 5.73
CA GLU A 118 -7.24 28.06 5.76
C GLU A 118 -7.74 28.57 4.39
N ALA A 119 -7.10 28.19 3.30
CA ALA A 119 -7.47 28.59 1.95
C ALA A 119 -8.88 28.13 1.54
N THR A 120 -9.31 26.95 2.04
CA THR A 120 -10.64 26.40 1.75
C THR A 120 -11.70 26.82 2.77
N GLY A 121 -11.32 27.42 3.90
CA GLY A 121 -12.22 27.72 5.03
C GLY A 121 -12.78 26.44 5.70
N MET A 122 -12.13 25.31 5.50
CA MET A 122 -12.58 24.02 6.01
C MET A 122 -12.17 23.84 7.49
N SER A 123 -13.13 23.48 8.35
CA SER A 123 -12.81 23.13 9.73
C SER A 123 -12.07 21.77 9.83
N PRO A 124 -11.26 21.53 10.89
CA PRO A 124 -10.61 20.24 11.10
C PRO A 124 -11.57 19.05 11.11
N SER A 125 -12.75 19.21 11.70
CA SER A 125 -13.80 18.18 11.69
C SER A 125 -14.34 17.90 10.29
N ALA A 126 -14.58 18.93 9.49
CA ALA A 126 -15.00 18.78 8.10
C ALA A 126 -13.92 18.06 7.27
N TYR A 127 -12.66 18.40 7.49
CA TYR A 127 -11.52 17.72 6.85
C TYR A 127 -11.50 16.21 7.17
N ILE A 128 -11.69 15.81 8.44
CA ILE A 128 -11.76 14.40 8.83
C ILE A 128 -12.91 13.69 8.10
N ILE A 129 -14.10 14.30 8.06
CA ILE A 129 -15.25 13.71 7.39
C ILE A 129 -14.98 13.53 5.89
N VAL A 130 -14.49 14.57 5.21
CA VAL A 130 -14.19 14.50 3.77
C VAL A 130 -13.10 13.48 3.47
N SER A 131 -12.02 13.46 4.25
CA SER A 131 -10.92 12.50 4.09
C SER A 131 -11.37 11.07 4.36
N SER A 132 -12.24 10.86 5.35
CA SER A 132 -12.82 9.53 5.64
C SER A 132 -13.72 9.05 4.49
N LEU A 133 -14.55 9.93 3.96
CA LEU A 133 -15.38 9.62 2.79
C LEU A 133 -14.53 9.33 1.55
N ALA A 134 -13.49 10.11 1.32
CA ALA A 134 -12.53 9.88 0.24
C ALA A 134 -11.84 8.52 0.37
N SER A 135 -11.42 8.16 1.58
CA SER A 135 -10.77 6.87 1.88
C SER A 135 -11.70 5.67 1.65
N LEU A 136 -13.01 5.84 1.83
CA LEU A 136 -14.00 4.78 1.60
C LEU A 136 -14.47 4.71 0.14
N THR A 137 -14.37 5.79 -0.62
CA THR A 137 -14.95 5.88 -1.96
C THR A 137 -13.92 5.78 -3.08
N TRP A 138 -13.18 6.83 -3.37
CA TRP A 138 -12.30 6.89 -4.53
C TRP A 138 -10.86 6.45 -4.26
N ALA A 139 -10.35 6.64 -3.05
CA ALA A 139 -8.97 6.28 -2.73
C ALA A 139 -8.64 4.78 -2.93
N PRO A 140 -9.55 3.83 -2.63
CA PRO A 140 -9.31 2.42 -2.92
C PRO A 140 -9.09 2.14 -4.42
N TRP A 141 -9.79 2.83 -5.31
CA TRP A 141 -9.59 2.68 -6.76
C TRP A 141 -8.22 3.18 -7.20
N PHE A 142 -7.80 4.30 -6.66
CA PHE A 142 -6.50 4.88 -6.97
C PHE A 142 -5.37 3.99 -6.43
N ASN A 143 -5.47 3.57 -5.17
CA ASN A 143 -4.49 2.68 -4.55
C ASN A 143 -4.44 1.30 -5.21
N MET A 144 -5.57 0.80 -5.72
CA MET A 144 -5.60 -0.47 -6.46
C MET A 144 -4.66 -0.46 -7.67
N LEU A 145 -4.49 0.68 -8.35
CA LEU A 145 -3.58 0.80 -9.48
C LEU A 145 -2.14 0.45 -9.09
N PHE A 146 -1.67 0.99 -7.98
CA PHE A 146 -0.31 0.72 -7.46
C PHE A 146 -0.21 -0.69 -6.88
N ALA A 147 -1.21 -1.11 -6.12
CA ALA A 147 -1.27 -2.45 -5.54
C ALA A 147 -1.22 -3.55 -6.61
N VAL A 148 -1.87 -3.35 -7.77
CA VAL A 148 -1.79 -4.29 -8.90
C VAL A 148 -0.35 -4.46 -9.38
N GLY A 149 0.43 -3.39 -9.45
CA GLY A 149 1.84 -3.45 -9.85
C GLY A 149 2.67 -4.31 -8.89
N GLU A 150 2.47 -4.13 -7.60
CA GLU A 150 3.14 -4.88 -6.53
C GLU A 150 2.70 -6.35 -6.51
N GLU A 151 1.39 -6.59 -6.47
CA GLU A 151 0.78 -7.91 -6.38
C GLU A 151 1.08 -8.80 -7.59
N ALA A 152 1.21 -8.19 -8.78
CA ALA A 152 1.61 -8.89 -9.98
C ALA A 152 2.95 -9.59 -9.82
N GLY A 153 3.90 -8.93 -9.19
CA GLY A 153 5.21 -9.53 -8.91
C GLY A 153 5.16 -10.56 -7.79
N TRP A 154 4.62 -10.19 -6.64
CA TRP A 154 4.65 -11.06 -5.46
C TRP A 154 3.70 -12.24 -5.60
N ARG A 155 2.40 -11.97 -5.74
CA ARG A 155 1.38 -13.04 -5.80
C ARG A 155 1.26 -13.66 -7.18
N GLY A 156 1.53 -12.89 -8.24
CA GLY A 156 1.49 -13.40 -9.60
C GLY A 156 2.69 -14.26 -10.00
N ALA A 157 3.90 -13.93 -9.55
CA ALA A 157 5.13 -14.59 -9.98
C ALA A 157 5.87 -15.32 -8.84
N MET A 158 6.26 -14.62 -7.76
CA MET A 158 7.12 -15.18 -6.72
C MET A 158 6.46 -16.32 -5.94
N TYR A 159 5.26 -16.08 -5.39
CA TYR A 159 4.58 -17.08 -4.56
C TYR A 159 4.28 -18.40 -5.27
N PRO A 160 3.82 -18.45 -6.52
CA PRO A 160 3.67 -19.70 -7.26
C PRO A 160 4.95 -20.50 -7.32
N ILE A 161 6.09 -19.86 -7.65
CA ILE A 161 7.41 -20.53 -7.73
C ILE A 161 7.86 -21.07 -6.38
N LEU A 162 7.71 -20.27 -5.31
CA LEU A 162 8.06 -20.68 -3.96
C LEU A 162 7.18 -21.81 -3.46
N LYS A 163 5.90 -21.78 -3.76
CA LYS A 163 4.94 -22.82 -3.41
C LYS A 163 5.24 -24.15 -4.12
N GLU A 164 5.59 -24.10 -5.38
CA GLU A 164 6.01 -25.29 -6.14
C GLU A 164 7.29 -25.91 -5.56
N ARG A 165 8.27 -25.05 -5.22
CA ARG A 165 9.59 -25.52 -4.76
C ARG A 165 9.61 -25.98 -3.31
N PHE A 166 8.90 -25.33 -2.41
CA PHE A 166 8.98 -25.55 -0.95
C PHE A 166 7.65 -26.06 -0.33
N GLY A 167 6.61 -26.24 -1.12
CA GLY A 167 5.27 -26.56 -0.64
C GLY A 167 4.49 -25.33 -0.13
N LYS A 168 3.19 -25.52 0.12
CA LYS A 168 2.25 -24.42 0.40
C LYS A 168 2.64 -23.58 1.63
N ALA A 169 2.95 -24.23 2.76
CA ALA A 169 3.23 -23.54 4.03
C ALA A 169 4.60 -22.85 3.99
N LYS A 170 5.67 -23.60 3.73
CA LYS A 170 7.03 -23.06 3.68
C LYS A 170 7.18 -21.98 2.59
N GLY A 171 6.59 -22.19 1.41
CA GLY A 171 6.63 -21.20 0.33
C GLY A 171 5.97 -19.87 0.71
N ARG A 172 4.88 -19.90 1.50
CA ARG A 172 4.25 -18.68 2.02
C ARG A 172 5.11 -17.96 3.06
N ILE A 173 5.70 -18.69 3.99
CA ILE A 173 6.58 -18.12 5.01
C ILE A 173 7.80 -17.47 4.38
N ILE A 174 8.50 -18.18 3.48
CA ILE A 174 9.66 -17.63 2.77
C ILE A 174 9.27 -16.40 1.95
N GLY A 175 8.16 -16.48 1.22
CA GLY A 175 7.66 -15.34 0.44
C GLY A 175 7.27 -14.15 1.31
N GLY A 176 6.67 -14.37 2.49
CA GLY A 176 6.36 -13.33 3.45
C GLY A 176 7.62 -12.65 4.02
N ILE A 177 8.67 -13.42 4.32
CA ILE A 177 9.96 -12.88 4.76
C ILE A 177 10.59 -12.03 3.65
N ILE A 178 10.64 -12.55 2.41
CA ILE A 178 11.22 -11.81 1.28
C ILE A 178 10.47 -10.49 1.06
N TRP A 179 9.14 -10.54 1.05
CA TRP A 179 8.30 -9.36 0.86
C TRP A 179 8.42 -8.36 2.02
N GLY A 180 8.49 -8.84 3.26
CA GLY A 180 8.66 -7.99 4.43
C GLY A 180 10.04 -7.31 4.54
N VAL A 181 11.06 -7.81 3.84
CA VAL A 181 12.39 -7.18 3.76
C VAL A 181 12.47 -6.18 2.61
N TRP A 182 11.64 -6.33 1.60
CA TRP A 182 11.55 -5.43 0.44
C TRP A 182 10.93 -4.09 0.81
#